data_25047bbbebc307155b7ef29e34b73986
#
_entry.id   25047bbbebc307155b7ef29e34b73986
#
_cell.length_a   1.000
_cell.length_b   1.000
_cell.length_c   1.000
_cell.angle_alpha   90.00
_cell.angle_beta   90.00
_cell.angle_gamma   90.00
#
_symmetry.space_group_name_H-M   'P 1'
#
loop_
_entity.id
_entity.type
_entity.pdbx_description
1 polymer ?
#
loop_
_entity_poly.entity_id
_entity_poly.type
_entity_poly.pdbx_seq_one_letter_code
_entity_poly.pdbx_strand_id
1 'polypeptide(L)'
;MASVYEQMTNEELDEQIAQLEAEAEKLRARGLKLDMARGKPSPEQVDLSRPMLDVLTSSTDLVDGGVDAGNYGCPDGLPAARRLMADLLGVDADNLILGGSSSLNIMHDVVVHGWIHGVRGCEPHAVQAARGPLKFLCPSPGYDRHFAVSASVGYTNVPIRMTPEGPDMDEVVRLVENDPTVKGIWCVPKYSNPTGVTYSDEVVRRFAALRPAAPDFRIFWDNAYAIHDLNEEPDYLLDIFGAIAAEDHDNLVYEFASTSKVTFPGSGIACVVASPADIADLRKTFNVERVCSDKLMQLAHVRWFGDADGVRAHMVEHARILAPRFELVDEKLESGLGDLECATWSHPRGGYFVSFDGPKGSAKKIVALAEELGVKMTPAGATWPYGKDPDDTNIRIAPSYPSLEDLGAALDVFVTCVRLVSARLAREAR
;
A
#
# COMPACT_ATOMS: atom_id res chain seq x y z
N MET A 1 -22.49 -18.47 -2.80
CA MET A 1 -23.95 -18.72 -3.01
C MET A 1 -24.39 -17.97 -4.27
N ALA A 2 -25.52 -18.35 -4.90
CA ALA A 2 -26.02 -17.59 -6.04
C ALA A 2 -26.62 -16.27 -5.53
N SER A 3 -26.28 -15.16 -6.17
CA SER A 3 -26.80 -13.84 -5.77
C SER A 3 -28.33 -13.77 -5.90
N VAL A 4 -28.95 -12.82 -5.19
CA VAL A 4 -30.39 -12.59 -5.30
C VAL A 4 -30.81 -12.34 -6.77
N TYR A 5 -30.00 -11.62 -7.54
CA TYR A 5 -30.23 -11.36 -8.95
C TYR A 5 -30.23 -12.63 -9.82
N GLU A 6 -29.40 -13.61 -9.50
CA GLU A 6 -29.36 -14.91 -10.18
C GLU A 6 -30.61 -15.78 -9.90
N GLN A 7 -31.35 -15.48 -8.83
CA GLN A 7 -32.56 -16.20 -8.43
C GLN A 7 -33.84 -15.57 -9.02
N MET A 8 -33.82 -14.29 -9.43
CA MET A 8 -34.96 -13.56 -10.00
C MET A 8 -35.35 -14.14 -11.38
N THR A 9 -36.61 -14.02 -11.75
CA THR A 9 -37.08 -14.26 -13.13
C THR A 9 -36.59 -13.16 -14.08
N ASN A 10 -36.74 -13.39 -15.39
CA ASN A 10 -36.39 -12.35 -16.39
C ASN A 10 -37.22 -11.09 -16.23
N GLU A 11 -38.53 -11.23 -15.93
CA GLU A 11 -39.45 -10.12 -15.72
C GLU A 11 -39.07 -9.30 -14.49
N GLU A 12 -38.76 -9.97 -13.37
CA GLU A 12 -38.30 -9.30 -12.15
C GLU A 12 -36.95 -8.57 -12.37
N LEU A 13 -36.03 -9.17 -13.14
CA LEU A 13 -34.76 -8.51 -13.51
C LEU A 13 -35.00 -7.28 -14.38
N ASP A 14 -35.88 -7.38 -15.41
CA ASP A 14 -36.18 -6.25 -16.29
C ASP A 14 -36.85 -5.09 -15.53
N GLU A 15 -37.74 -5.38 -14.57
CA GLU A 15 -38.32 -4.37 -13.67
C GLU A 15 -37.26 -3.75 -12.75
N GLN A 16 -36.38 -4.57 -12.16
CA GLN A 16 -35.32 -4.10 -11.28
C GLN A 16 -34.30 -3.23 -12.03
N ILE A 17 -33.92 -3.61 -13.23
CA ILE A 17 -33.03 -2.83 -14.09
C ILE A 17 -33.65 -1.47 -14.41
N ALA A 18 -34.93 -1.44 -14.82
CA ALA A 18 -35.62 -0.19 -15.12
C ALA A 18 -35.69 0.76 -13.92
N GLN A 19 -35.89 0.25 -12.70
CA GLN A 19 -35.89 1.04 -11.48
C GLN A 19 -34.49 1.62 -11.19
N LEU A 20 -33.43 0.79 -11.30
CA LEU A 20 -32.06 1.21 -11.05
C LEU A 20 -31.55 2.20 -12.13
N GLU A 21 -31.99 2.06 -13.38
CA GLU A 21 -31.71 3.04 -14.44
C GLU A 21 -32.35 4.40 -14.13
N ALA A 22 -33.59 4.41 -13.67
CA ALA A 22 -34.26 5.64 -13.25
C ALA A 22 -33.57 6.29 -12.03
N GLU A 23 -33.02 5.50 -11.12
CA GLU A 23 -32.22 5.99 -9.99
C GLU A 23 -30.88 6.57 -10.48
N ALA A 24 -30.18 5.89 -11.38
CA ALA A 24 -28.94 6.37 -11.99
C ALA A 24 -29.15 7.69 -12.74
N GLU A 25 -30.27 7.87 -13.46
CA GLU A 25 -30.60 9.15 -14.10
C GLU A 25 -30.80 10.28 -13.11
N LYS A 26 -31.43 10.02 -11.94
CA LYS A 26 -31.53 11.04 -10.89
C LYS A 26 -30.16 11.40 -10.34
N LEU A 27 -29.27 10.43 -10.14
CA LEU A 27 -27.89 10.69 -9.70
C LEU A 27 -27.11 11.49 -10.73
N ARG A 28 -27.24 11.15 -12.03
CA ARG A 28 -26.63 11.88 -13.14
C ARG A 28 -27.07 13.36 -13.18
N ALA A 29 -28.36 13.60 -12.93
CA ALA A 29 -28.92 14.95 -12.91
C ALA A 29 -28.36 15.83 -11.77
N ARG A 30 -27.76 15.22 -10.71
CA ARG A 30 -27.08 15.96 -9.63
C ARG A 30 -25.79 16.64 -10.08
N GLY A 31 -25.17 16.19 -11.18
CA GLY A 31 -23.95 16.76 -11.72
C GLY A 31 -22.74 16.66 -10.79
N LEU A 32 -22.62 15.55 -10.06
CA LEU A 32 -21.55 15.31 -9.05
C LEU A 32 -20.17 15.34 -9.71
N LYS A 33 -19.13 15.71 -8.94
CA LYS A 33 -17.72 15.66 -9.32
C LYS A 33 -16.90 15.23 -8.11
N LEU A 34 -16.94 13.95 -7.80
CA LEU A 34 -16.36 13.36 -6.60
C LEU A 34 -15.16 12.47 -6.97
N ASP A 35 -14.17 12.36 -6.08
CA ASP A 35 -12.94 11.58 -6.32
C ASP A 35 -12.68 10.60 -5.16
N MET A 36 -12.91 9.32 -5.39
CA MET A 36 -12.56 8.20 -4.51
C MET A 36 -11.36 7.38 -5.02
N ALA A 37 -10.58 7.91 -5.98
CA ALA A 37 -9.48 7.18 -6.60
C ALA A 37 -8.20 7.18 -5.75
N ARG A 38 -8.00 8.18 -4.88
CA ARG A 38 -6.71 8.47 -4.27
C ARG A 38 -6.70 8.24 -2.77
N GLY A 39 -5.95 7.21 -2.33
CA GLY A 39 -5.59 7.02 -0.92
C GLY A 39 -4.48 7.97 -0.48
N LYS A 40 -4.83 9.24 -0.25
CA LYS A 40 -3.93 10.27 0.30
C LYS A 40 -4.56 10.89 1.54
N PRO A 41 -3.76 11.49 2.45
CA PRO A 41 -4.30 12.23 3.57
C PRO A 41 -5.26 13.33 3.13
N SER A 42 -6.36 13.50 3.87
CA SER A 42 -7.27 14.64 3.71
C SER A 42 -6.61 15.94 4.16
N PRO A 43 -7.16 17.11 3.76
CA PRO A 43 -6.70 18.40 4.27
C PRO A 43 -6.68 18.45 5.81
N GLU A 44 -7.69 17.89 6.47
CA GLU A 44 -7.78 17.82 7.94
C GLU A 44 -6.61 17.04 8.55
N GLN A 45 -6.23 15.90 7.96
CA GLN A 45 -5.08 15.11 8.41
C GLN A 45 -3.76 15.88 8.20
N VAL A 46 -3.60 16.57 7.09
CA VAL A 46 -2.41 17.41 6.81
C VAL A 46 -2.33 18.57 7.79
N ASP A 47 -3.47 19.18 8.14
CA ASP A 47 -3.54 20.28 9.09
C ASP A 47 -3.11 19.90 10.52
N LEU A 48 -3.25 18.64 10.93
CA LEU A 48 -2.69 18.13 12.20
C LEU A 48 -1.18 18.36 12.30
N SER A 49 -0.48 18.28 11.18
CA SER A 49 0.98 18.44 11.13
C SER A 49 1.41 19.89 10.84
N ARG A 50 0.48 20.81 10.54
CA ARG A 50 0.83 22.19 10.19
C ARG A 50 1.71 22.90 11.23
N PRO A 51 1.49 22.73 12.57
CA PRO A 51 2.35 23.35 13.57
C PRO A 51 3.80 22.85 13.55
N MET A 52 4.10 21.70 12.92
CA MET A 52 5.47 21.25 12.73
C MET A 52 6.32 22.23 11.91
N LEU A 53 5.69 23.05 11.06
CA LEU A 53 6.39 24.06 10.26
C LEU A 53 6.98 25.20 11.11
N ASP A 54 6.50 25.37 12.33
CA ASP A 54 6.97 26.41 13.26
C ASP A 54 8.13 25.98 14.15
N VAL A 55 8.50 24.68 14.15
CA VAL A 55 9.59 24.17 15.02
C VAL A 55 10.99 24.55 14.54
N LEU A 56 11.13 24.89 13.24
CA LEU A 56 12.37 25.39 12.66
C LEU A 56 12.15 26.83 12.20
N THR A 57 12.80 27.76 12.89
CA THR A 57 12.79 29.18 12.59
C THR A 57 14.20 29.66 12.23
N SER A 58 14.35 30.90 11.80
CA SER A 58 15.68 31.51 11.52
C SER A 58 16.60 31.58 12.76
N SER A 59 16.07 31.39 13.96
CA SER A 59 16.81 31.38 15.22
C SER A 59 17.03 29.99 15.81
N THR A 60 16.52 28.95 15.15
CA THR A 60 16.67 27.56 15.60
C THR A 60 18.12 27.11 15.39
N ASP A 61 18.70 26.47 16.42
CA ASP A 61 19.95 25.74 16.25
C ASP A 61 19.73 24.52 15.37
N LEU A 62 20.40 24.45 14.24
CA LEU A 62 20.29 23.37 13.26
C LEU A 62 21.25 22.21 13.54
N VAL A 63 22.05 22.26 14.60
CA VAL A 63 22.95 21.17 14.99
C VAL A 63 22.21 20.15 15.84
N ASP A 64 22.29 18.88 15.43
CA ASP A 64 21.76 17.73 16.16
C ASP A 64 22.85 16.65 16.30
N GLY A 65 23.21 16.30 17.55
CA GLY A 65 24.26 15.31 17.79
C GLY A 65 25.62 15.61 17.13
N GLY A 66 25.93 16.90 16.93
CA GLY A 66 27.16 17.34 16.27
C GLY A 66 27.06 17.38 14.74
N VAL A 67 25.90 17.08 14.14
CA VAL A 67 25.64 17.15 12.71
C VAL A 67 24.85 18.43 12.40
N ASP A 68 25.38 19.26 11.51
CA ASP A 68 24.68 20.43 10.97
C ASP A 68 23.64 19.97 9.94
N ALA A 69 22.36 20.11 10.28
CA ALA A 69 21.25 19.76 9.39
C ALA A 69 21.12 20.71 8.18
N GLY A 70 21.67 21.93 8.28
CA GLY A 70 21.67 22.90 7.20
C GLY A 70 22.78 22.72 6.16
N ASN A 71 23.71 21.76 6.36
CA ASN A 71 24.88 21.59 5.51
C ASN A 71 25.01 20.17 4.96
N TYR A 72 25.98 19.91 4.11
CA TYR A 72 26.28 18.58 3.57
C TYR A 72 26.70 17.56 4.62
N GLY A 73 26.73 16.30 4.23
CA GLY A 73 27.17 15.17 5.07
C GLY A 73 26.02 14.41 5.72
N CYS A 74 26.37 13.37 6.43
CA CYS A 74 25.45 12.42 7.04
C CYS A 74 24.51 11.72 6.03
N PRO A 75 25.07 10.96 5.08
CA PRO A 75 24.31 10.38 3.96
C PRO A 75 23.22 9.41 4.41
N ASP A 76 23.39 8.74 5.57
CA ASP A 76 22.38 7.83 6.14
C ASP A 76 21.25 8.56 6.86
N GLY A 77 21.32 9.89 7.00
CA GLY A 77 20.36 10.72 7.73
C GLY A 77 20.78 11.02 9.17
N LEU A 78 20.11 12.01 9.78
CA LEU A 78 20.39 12.45 11.16
C LEU A 78 20.27 11.29 12.16
N PRO A 79 21.21 11.11 13.08
CA PRO A 79 21.17 10.02 14.06
C PRO A 79 19.88 10.00 14.90
N ALA A 80 19.35 11.15 15.29
CA ALA A 80 18.10 11.23 16.04
C ALA A 80 16.89 10.81 15.20
N ALA A 81 16.84 11.19 13.92
CA ALA A 81 15.77 10.78 13.01
C ALA A 81 15.83 9.28 12.66
N ARG A 82 17.05 8.74 12.54
CA ARG A 82 17.23 7.28 12.38
C ARG A 82 16.71 6.53 13.61
N ARG A 83 17.04 6.98 14.82
CA ARG A 83 16.51 6.40 16.06
C ARG A 83 14.99 6.49 16.12
N LEU A 84 14.40 7.65 15.80
CA LEU A 84 12.94 7.82 15.79
C LEU A 84 12.25 6.79 14.88
N MET A 85 12.76 6.61 13.67
CA MET A 85 12.19 5.62 12.74
C MET A 85 12.46 4.19 13.20
N ALA A 86 13.64 3.92 13.74
CA ALA A 86 13.99 2.60 14.27
C ALA A 86 13.12 2.19 15.46
N ASP A 87 12.85 3.10 16.39
CA ASP A 87 11.97 2.88 17.55
C ASP A 87 10.51 2.64 17.12
N LEU A 88 10.06 3.31 16.03
CA LEU A 88 8.73 3.09 15.47
C LEU A 88 8.58 1.70 14.85
N LEU A 89 9.64 1.19 14.21
CA LEU A 89 9.64 -0.08 13.51
C LEU A 89 10.14 -1.25 14.38
N GLY A 90 10.69 -0.97 15.56
CA GLY A 90 11.25 -2.00 16.43
C GLY A 90 12.57 -2.60 15.92
N VAL A 91 13.39 -1.81 15.20
CA VAL A 91 14.62 -2.26 14.54
C VAL A 91 15.85 -1.51 15.07
N ASP A 92 17.05 -2.00 14.70
CA ASP A 92 18.31 -1.31 15.04
C ASP A 92 18.53 -0.12 14.08
N ALA A 93 18.76 1.07 14.66
CA ALA A 93 19.06 2.29 13.92
C ALA A 93 20.33 2.20 13.05
N ASP A 94 21.29 1.33 13.37
CA ASP A 94 22.49 1.13 12.56
C ASP A 94 22.22 0.35 11.26
N ASN A 95 21.10 -0.35 11.22
CA ASN A 95 20.59 -1.08 10.06
C ASN A 95 19.55 -0.31 9.24
N LEU A 96 19.49 1.02 9.41
CA LEU A 96 18.52 1.90 8.79
C LEU A 96 19.19 3.06 8.06
N ILE A 97 18.77 3.32 6.82
CA ILE A 97 19.16 4.50 6.04
C ILE A 97 17.90 5.33 5.77
N LEU A 98 17.98 6.63 6.08
CA LEU A 98 16.94 7.60 5.68
C LEU A 98 17.19 8.07 4.26
N GLY A 99 16.11 8.16 3.49
CA GLY A 99 16.11 8.69 2.13
C GLY A 99 15.36 10.03 2.03
N GLY A 100 14.70 10.24 0.90
CA GLY A 100 13.83 11.38 0.67
C GLY A 100 12.49 11.27 1.39
N SER A 101 11.47 11.92 0.85
CA SER A 101 10.12 12.00 1.46
C SER A 101 9.24 10.76 1.22
N SER A 102 9.63 9.85 0.33
CA SER A 102 8.79 8.74 -0.12
C SER A 102 9.54 7.41 -0.09
N SER A 103 8.96 6.40 0.57
CA SER A 103 9.46 5.02 0.51
C SER A 103 9.49 4.48 -0.92
N LEU A 104 8.57 4.90 -1.79
CA LEU A 104 8.53 4.49 -3.19
C LEU A 104 9.82 4.88 -3.95
N ASN A 105 10.40 6.05 -3.66
CA ASN A 105 11.67 6.45 -4.25
C ASN A 105 12.80 5.50 -3.82
N ILE A 106 12.89 5.21 -2.51
CA ILE A 106 13.92 4.29 -1.99
C ILE A 106 13.71 2.88 -2.55
N MET A 107 12.47 2.40 -2.64
CA MET A 107 12.16 1.11 -3.26
C MET A 107 12.62 1.06 -4.72
N HIS A 108 12.37 2.13 -5.49
CA HIS A 108 12.86 2.24 -6.86
C HIS A 108 14.39 2.18 -6.91
N ASP A 109 15.08 2.94 -6.05
CA ASP A 109 16.54 3.00 -6.01
C ASP A 109 17.13 1.63 -5.65
N VAL A 110 16.53 0.89 -4.71
CA VAL A 110 16.94 -0.47 -4.34
C VAL A 110 16.72 -1.46 -5.50
N VAL A 111 15.59 -1.35 -6.21
CA VAL A 111 15.33 -2.17 -7.42
C VAL A 111 16.35 -1.87 -8.51
N VAL A 112 16.66 -0.58 -8.75
CA VAL A 112 17.68 -0.14 -9.71
C VAL A 112 19.08 -0.57 -9.28
N HIS A 113 19.39 -0.52 -7.97
CA HIS A 113 20.64 -1.06 -7.43
C HIS A 113 20.85 -2.52 -7.84
N GLY A 114 19.89 -3.40 -7.58
CA GLY A 114 19.94 -4.80 -7.99
C GLY A 114 20.08 -4.97 -9.51
N TRP A 115 19.39 -4.13 -10.29
CA TRP A 115 19.42 -4.19 -11.73
C TRP A 115 20.79 -3.81 -12.32
N ILE A 116 21.40 -2.73 -11.82
CA ILE A 116 22.66 -2.16 -12.39
C ILE A 116 23.90 -2.74 -11.72
N HIS A 117 23.87 -2.96 -10.40
CA HIS A 117 25.07 -3.31 -9.62
C HIS A 117 25.06 -4.75 -9.10
N GLY A 118 23.89 -5.41 -9.12
CA GLY A 118 23.70 -6.71 -8.47
C GLY A 118 23.50 -6.56 -6.96
N VAL A 119 23.07 -7.61 -6.29
CA VAL A 119 22.82 -7.65 -4.86
C VAL A 119 23.97 -8.39 -4.17
N ARG A 120 24.64 -7.73 -3.22
CA ARG A 120 25.72 -8.32 -2.40
C ARG A 120 26.83 -9.00 -3.23
N GLY A 121 27.21 -8.37 -4.33
CA GLY A 121 28.27 -8.88 -5.22
C GLY A 121 27.83 -9.97 -6.20
N CYS A 122 26.54 -10.30 -6.25
CA CYS A 122 25.99 -11.11 -7.34
C CYS A 122 26.07 -10.34 -8.67
N GLU A 123 25.97 -11.08 -9.77
CA GLU A 123 25.95 -10.50 -11.10
C GLU A 123 24.75 -9.54 -11.26
N PRO A 124 24.94 -8.34 -11.87
CA PRO A 124 23.83 -7.42 -12.11
C PRO A 124 22.65 -8.07 -12.84
N HIS A 125 21.42 -7.76 -12.38
CA HIS A 125 20.22 -8.35 -12.97
C HIS A 125 20.05 -8.00 -14.45
N ALA A 126 20.53 -6.82 -14.89
CA ALA A 126 20.56 -6.47 -16.32
C ALA A 126 21.39 -7.46 -17.15
N VAL A 127 22.50 -7.96 -16.62
CA VAL A 127 23.34 -8.97 -17.29
C VAL A 127 22.66 -10.34 -17.26
N GLN A 128 22.05 -10.71 -16.14
CA GLN A 128 21.29 -11.96 -16.03
C GLN A 128 20.07 -11.98 -16.99
N ALA A 129 19.39 -10.83 -17.14
CA ALA A 129 18.21 -10.67 -18.02
C ALA A 129 18.54 -10.90 -19.51
N ALA A 130 19.80 -10.75 -19.91
CA ALA A 130 20.22 -11.10 -21.27
C ALA A 130 20.09 -12.62 -21.59
N ARG A 131 19.99 -13.47 -20.56
CA ARG A 131 19.83 -14.92 -20.68
C ARG A 131 18.35 -15.38 -20.58
N GLY A 132 17.45 -14.48 -20.22
CA GLY A 132 16.00 -14.74 -20.09
C GLY A 132 15.31 -13.77 -19.13
N PRO A 133 13.99 -13.70 -19.16
CA PRO A 133 13.25 -12.76 -18.33
C PRO A 133 13.42 -13.06 -16.86
N LEU A 134 13.73 -12.02 -16.08
CA LEU A 134 13.74 -12.08 -14.61
C LEU A 134 12.36 -11.71 -14.07
N LYS A 135 11.97 -12.31 -12.97
CA LYS A 135 10.64 -12.23 -12.39
C LYS A 135 10.61 -11.49 -11.08
N PHE A 136 9.52 -10.76 -10.86
CA PHE A 136 9.18 -10.15 -9.59
C PHE A 136 7.77 -10.60 -9.19
N LEU A 137 7.61 -11.17 -8.00
CA LEU A 137 6.32 -11.66 -7.52
C LEU A 137 5.48 -10.50 -6.98
N CYS A 138 4.21 -10.50 -7.33
CA CYS A 138 3.29 -9.41 -7.10
C CYS A 138 2.00 -9.93 -6.45
N PRO A 139 1.92 -10.01 -5.12
CA PRO A 139 0.65 -10.28 -4.44
C PRO A 139 -0.45 -9.37 -4.96
N SER A 140 -1.55 -9.98 -5.43
CA SER A 140 -2.64 -9.31 -6.14
C SER A 140 -4.01 -9.80 -5.65
N PRO A 141 -4.97 -8.89 -5.46
CA PRO A 141 -4.86 -7.45 -5.70
C PRO A 141 -3.82 -6.79 -4.79
N GLY A 142 -3.07 -5.80 -5.31
CA GLY A 142 -1.94 -5.18 -4.63
C GLY A 142 -1.69 -3.73 -5.06
N TYR A 143 -0.55 -3.17 -4.64
CA TYR A 143 -0.23 -1.77 -4.90
C TYR A 143 0.35 -1.58 -6.31
N ASP A 144 -0.39 -0.87 -7.15
CA ASP A 144 -0.09 -0.62 -8.57
C ASP A 144 1.31 0.01 -8.82
N ARG A 145 1.78 0.85 -7.89
CA ARG A 145 3.11 1.48 -8.02
C ARG A 145 4.27 0.50 -7.87
N HIS A 146 4.14 -0.50 -7.01
CA HIS A 146 5.12 -1.58 -6.90
C HIS A 146 5.29 -2.29 -8.25
N PHE A 147 4.18 -2.65 -8.88
CA PHE A 147 4.20 -3.33 -10.19
C PHE A 147 4.81 -2.44 -11.28
N ALA A 148 4.51 -1.12 -11.23
CA ALA A 148 5.08 -0.18 -12.16
C ALA A 148 6.59 -0.04 -11.97
N VAL A 149 7.11 -0.02 -10.73
CA VAL A 149 8.54 0.05 -10.44
C VAL A 149 9.28 -1.14 -11.03
N SER A 150 8.90 -2.37 -10.69
CA SER A 150 9.57 -3.57 -11.21
C SER A 150 9.48 -3.68 -12.74
N ALA A 151 8.30 -3.39 -13.34
CA ALA A 151 8.12 -3.41 -14.78
C ALA A 151 8.98 -2.34 -15.50
N SER A 152 9.10 -1.12 -14.93
CA SER A 152 9.85 -0.02 -15.55
C SER A 152 11.34 -0.30 -15.66
N VAL A 153 11.87 -1.13 -14.78
CA VAL A 153 13.29 -1.53 -14.76
C VAL A 153 13.55 -2.71 -15.69
N GLY A 154 12.54 -3.54 -15.97
CA GLY A 154 12.65 -4.64 -16.91
C GLY A 154 12.29 -6.03 -16.38
N TYR A 155 11.78 -6.13 -15.15
CA TYR A 155 11.28 -7.40 -14.61
C TYR A 155 9.91 -7.76 -15.19
N THR A 156 9.65 -9.05 -15.29
CA THR A 156 8.33 -9.60 -15.56
C THR A 156 7.60 -9.77 -14.23
N ASN A 157 6.50 -9.07 -14.06
CA ASN A 157 5.64 -9.19 -12.89
C ASN A 157 4.79 -10.46 -12.96
N VAL A 158 4.84 -11.26 -11.90
CA VAL A 158 4.06 -12.50 -11.76
C VAL A 158 3.05 -12.29 -10.64
N PRO A 159 1.75 -12.28 -10.92
CA PRO A 159 0.73 -12.13 -9.89
C PRO A 159 0.74 -13.35 -8.97
N ILE A 160 0.59 -13.11 -7.67
CA ILE A 160 0.40 -14.13 -6.63
C ILE A 160 -0.95 -13.83 -5.97
N ARG A 161 -1.79 -14.84 -5.80
CA ARG A 161 -3.09 -14.66 -5.19
C ARG A 161 -2.97 -14.20 -3.74
N MET A 162 -3.73 -13.17 -3.36
CA MET A 162 -3.94 -12.81 -1.96
C MET A 162 -5.01 -13.71 -1.31
N THR A 163 -4.78 -14.07 -0.06
CA THR A 163 -5.71 -14.78 0.82
C THR A 163 -6.08 -13.88 2.01
N PRO A 164 -7.05 -14.25 2.86
CA PRO A 164 -7.35 -13.49 4.08
C PRO A 164 -6.20 -13.39 5.08
N GLU A 165 -5.15 -14.20 4.95
CA GLU A 165 -3.99 -14.21 5.85
C GLU A 165 -2.73 -13.56 5.25
N GLY A 166 -2.75 -13.21 3.97
CA GLY A 166 -1.61 -12.70 3.21
C GLY A 166 -1.50 -13.38 1.84
N PRO A 167 -0.35 -13.32 1.14
CA PRO A 167 -0.18 -13.99 -0.14
C PRO A 167 -0.23 -15.52 0.01
N ASP A 168 -0.62 -16.20 -1.07
CA ASP A 168 -0.61 -17.66 -1.16
C ASP A 168 0.83 -18.17 -1.05
N MET A 169 1.21 -18.56 0.18
CA MET A 169 2.58 -18.99 0.50
C MET A 169 2.97 -20.31 -0.13
N ASP A 170 2.03 -21.16 -0.53
CA ASP A 170 2.38 -22.40 -1.26
C ASP A 170 2.89 -22.05 -2.66
N GLU A 171 2.28 -21.06 -3.30
CA GLU A 171 2.74 -20.57 -4.59
C GLU A 171 4.04 -19.79 -4.47
N VAL A 172 4.19 -18.94 -3.44
CA VAL A 172 5.42 -18.18 -3.18
C VAL A 172 6.60 -19.13 -2.97
N VAL A 173 6.49 -20.09 -2.06
CA VAL A 173 7.55 -21.09 -1.76
C VAL A 173 7.93 -21.86 -3.02
N ARG A 174 6.91 -22.37 -3.76
CA ARG A 174 7.14 -23.11 -4.99
C ARG A 174 7.94 -22.33 -6.04
N LEU A 175 7.64 -21.04 -6.20
CA LEU A 175 8.34 -20.19 -7.18
C LEU A 175 9.72 -19.76 -6.69
N VAL A 176 9.82 -19.29 -5.46
CA VAL A 176 11.06 -18.75 -4.91
C VAL A 176 12.14 -19.83 -4.76
N GLU A 177 11.77 -21.01 -4.30
CA GLU A 177 12.72 -22.08 -4.01
C GLU A 177 13.11 -22.93 -5.23
N ASN A 178 12.38 -22.82 -6.36
CA ASN A 178 12.66 -23.66 -7.54
C ASN A 178 12.96 -22.87 -8.81
N ASP A 179 12.80 -21.54 -8.80
CA ASP A 179 13.04 -20.71 -9.98
C ASP A 179 14.08 -19.62 -9.70
N PRO A 180 15.33 -19.78 -10.16
CA PRO A 180 16.40 -18.81 -9.93
C PRO A 180 16.20 -17.48 -10.71
N THR A 181 15.20 -17.38 -11.57
CA THR A 181 14.85 -16.14 -12.26
C THR A 181 13.97 -15.22 -11.41
N VAL A 182 13.41 -15.69 -10.28
CA VAL A 182 12.66 -14.90 -9.33
C VAL A 182 13.63 -14.08 -8.47
N LYS A 183 13.56 -12.76 -8.54
CA LYS A 183 14.51 -11.83 -7.89
C LYS A 183 13.92 -11.06 -6.73
N GLY A 184 12.61 -10.98 -6.64
CA GLY A 184 11.96 -10.30 -5.54
C GLY A 184 10.48 -10.57 -5.44
N ILE A 185 9.92 -10.17 -4.31
CA ILE A 185 8.50 -10.15 -4.04
C ILE A 185 8.12 -8.83 -3.36
N TRP A 186 7.03 -8.22 -3.79
CA TRP A 186 6.44 -7.06 -3.12
C TRP A 186 5.51 -7.51 -1.99
N CYS A 187 5.65 -6.92 -0.81
CA CYS A 187 4.78 -7.19 0.34
C CYS A 187 4.31 -5.86 0.95
N VAL A 188 3.02 -5.77 1.27
CA VAL A 188 2.48 -4.74 2.15
C VAL A 188 1.88 -5.49 3.35
N PRO A 189 2.68 -5.72 4.42
CA PRO A 189 2.37 -6.77 5.39
C PRO A 189 1.29 -6.39 6.40
N LYS A 190 1.09 -5.09 6.65
CA LYS A 190 0.06 -4.59 7.57
C LYS A 190 -0.91 -3.70 6.80
N TYR A 191 -2.22 -3.95 6.97
CA TYR A 191 -3.28 -3.20 6.28
C TYR A 191 -3.05 -3.08 4.77
N SER A 192 -2.80 -4.20 4.12
CA SER A 192 -2.37 -4.32 2.72
C SER A 192 -3.21 -3.47 1.77
N ASN A 193 -2.56 -2.82 0.82
CA ASN A 193 -3.24 -2.04 -0.21
C ASN A 193 -3.56 -2.93 -1.44
N PRO A 194 -4.83 -3.17 -1.82
CA PRO A 194 -6.05 -2.58 -1.24
C PRO A 194 -6.75 -3.45 -0.20
N THR A 195 -6.31 -4.68 0.06
CA THR A 195 -7.09 -5.72 0.75
C THR A 195 -7.39 -5.42 2.22
N GLY A 196 -6.60 -4.55 2.85
CA GLY A 196 -6.69 -4.28 4.29
C GLY A 196 -6.18 -5.42 5.18
N VAL A 197 -5.67 -6.50 4.58
CA VAL A 197 -5.16 -7.67 5.30
C VAL A 197 -3.86 -7.34 6.02
N THR A 198 -3.75 -7.78 7.26
CA THR A 198 -2.49 -7.90 7.99
C THR A 198 -2.02 -9.35 7.91
N TYR A 199 -0.76 -9.56 7.53
CA TYR A 199 -0.23 -10.92 7.36
C TYR A 199 -0.25 -11.67 8.68
N SER A 200 -0.74 -12.92 8.64
CA SER A 200 -0.76 -13.77 9.83
C SER A 200 0.66 -14.17 10.24
N ASP A 201 0.82 -14.53 11.51
CA ASP A 201 2.08 -15.07 12.04
C ASP A 201 2.63 -16.22 11.22
N GLU A 202 1.75 -17.08 10.71
CA GLU A 202 2.14 -18.23 9.88
C GLU A 202 2.72 -17.76 8.54
N VAL A 203 2.09 -16.78 7.89
CA VAL A 203 2.60 -16.19 6.65
C VAL A 203 3.96 -15.56 6.87
N VAL A 204 4.14 -14.78 7.95
CA VAL A 204 5.43 -14.16 8.27
C VAL A 204 6.51 -15.20 8.55
N ARG A 205 6.21 -16.26 9.32
CA ARG A 205 7.16 -17.37 9.56
C ARG A 205 7.52 -18.12 8.28
N ARG A 206 6.57 -18.30 7.37
CA ARG A 206 6.85 -18.92 6.06
C ARG A 206 7.74 -18.03 5.18
N PHE A 207 7.58 -16.69 5.22
CA PHE A 207 8.54 -15.79 4.61
C PHE A 207 9.94 -15.89 5.22
N ALA A 208 10.01 -15.96 6.55
CA ALA A 208 11.26 -16.11 7.27
C ALA A 208 11.99 -17.42 6.90
N ALA A 209 11.26 -18.51 6.68
CA ALA A 209 11.80 -19.82 6.38
C ALA A 209 12.19 -20.04 4.90
N LEU A 210 11.96 -19.09 3.99
CA LEU A 210 12.26 -19.23 2.57
C LEU A 210 13.75 -19.57 2.31
N ARG A 211 13.97 -20.48 1.36
CA ARG A 211 15.31 -20.88 0.86
C ARG A 211 15.38 -20.62 -0.65
N PRO A 212 15.63 -19.36 -1.07
CA PRO A 212 15.55 -18.99 -2.48
C PRO A 212 16.57 -19.73 -3.35
N ALA A 213 16.13 -20.17 -4.53
CA ALA A 213 17.02 -20.69 -5.58
C ALA A 213 17.97 -19.62 -6.12
N ALA A 214 17.60 -18.34 -6.03
CA ALA A 214 18.41 -17.19 -6.41
C ALA A 214 19.07 -16.58 -5.17
N PRO A 215 20.43 -16.49 -5.09
CA PRO A 215 21.12 -15.91 -3.93
C PRO A 215 20.92 -14.39 -3.81
N ASP A 216 20.47 -13.76 -4.87
CA ASP A 216 20.17 -12.33 -5.01
C ASP A 216 18.68 -12.02 -4.87
N PHE A 217 17.85 -12.99 -4.49
CA PHE A 217 16.43 -12.76 -4.17
C PHE A 217 16.28 -11.89 -2.91
N ARG A 218 15.28 -10.97 -2.92
CA ARG A 218 14.93 -10.16 -1.74
C ARG A 218 13.41 -10.02 -1.60
N ILE A 219 12.99 -9.92 -0.33
CA ILE A 219 11.62 -9.58 0.08
C ILE A 219 11.56 -8.05 0.26
N PHE A 220 10.72 -7.38 -0.52
CA PHE A 220 10.45 -5.94 -0.41
C PHE A 220 9.24 -5.75 0.51
N TRP A 221 9.51 -5.44 1.78
CA TRP A 221 8.55 -5.36 2.86
C TRP A 221 8.13 -3.90 3.08
N ASP A 222 7.15 -3.41 2.29
CA ASP A 222 6.63 -2.05 2.39
C ASP A 222 5.66 -1.93 3.57
N ASN A 223 6.21 -1.59 4.73
CA ASN A 223 5.46 -1.40 5.98
C ASN A 223 4.88 0.03 6.07
N ALA A 224 4.21 0.46 4.98
CA ALA A 224 3.67 1.81 4.83
C ALA A 224 2.61 2.15 5.88
N TYR A 225 2.00 1.16 6.50
CA TYR A 225 0.89 1.30 7.45
C TYR A 225 1.22 0.77 8.84
N ALA A 226 2.49 0.67 9.21
CA ALA A 226 2.96 0.14 10.50
C ALA A 226 2.20 0.69 11.72
N ILE A 227 1.82 1.97 11.66
CA ILE A 227 1.18 2.73 12.75
C ILE A 227 -0.14 3.39 12.32
N HIS A 228 -0.83 2.86 11.30
CA HIS A 228 -2.06 3.44 10.75
C HIS A 228 -3.30 2.69 11.22
N ASP A 229 -3.37 2.45 12.51
CA ASP A 229 -4.50 1.79 13.17
C ASP A 229 -5.72 2.74 13.20
N LEU A 230 -6.94 2.21 13.04
CA LEU A 230 -8.19 2.98 13.07
C LEU A 230 -8.90 2.90 14.42
N ASN A 231 -8.51 1.98 15.28
CA ASN A 231 -9.13 1.75 16.58
C ASN A 231 -8.08 1.43 17.67
N GLU A 232 -8.54 1.30 18.92
CA GLU A 232 -7.69 1.05 20.08
C GLU A 232 -7.10 -0.37 20.12
N GLU A 233 -7.61 -1.29 19.30
CA GLU A 233 -7.11 -2.66 19.18
C GLU A 233 -6.46 -2.85 17.81
N PRO A 234 -5.18 -2.48 17.64
CA PRO A 234 -4.47 -2.60 16.39
C PRO A 234 -4.24 -4.07 16.01
N ASP A 235 -4.14 -4.33 14.71
CA ASP A 235 -3.63 -5.61 14.26
C ASP A 235 -2.15 -5.75 14.64
N TYR A 236 -1.79 -6.92 15.13
CA TYR A 236 -0.40 -7.29 15.39
C TYR A 236 0.23 -7.86 14.12
N LEU A 237 1.40 -7.34 13.76
CA LEU A 237 2.26 -7.92 12.72
C LEU A 237 3.49 -8.52 13.39
N LEU A 238 3.75 -9.81 13.16
CA LEU A 238 4.95 -10.46 13.68
C LEU A 238 6.21 -9.80 13.11
N ASP A 239 7.21 -9.58 13.96
CA ASP A 239 8.50 -9.05 13.55
C ASP A 239 9.21 -10.03 12.60
N ILE A 240 9.35 -9.64 11.34
CA ILE A 240 9.99 -10.45 10.28
C ILE A 240 11.49 -10.63 10.55
N PHE A 241 12.19 -9.63 11.09
CA PHE A 241 13.62 -9.75 11.37
C PHE A 241 13.88 -10.70 12.55
N GLY A 242 13.04 -10.62 13.59
CA GLY A 242 13.09 -11.58 14.70
C GLY A 242 12.75 -13.00 14.25
N ALA A 243 11.79 -13.16 13.34
CA ALA A 243 11.46 -14.46 12.77
C ALA A 243 12.61 -15.04 11.93
N ILE A 244 13.27 -14.23 11.09
CA ILE A 244 14.43 -14.66 10.28
C ILE A 244 15.65 -14.98 11.17
N ALA A 245 15.87 -14.22 12.25
CA ALA A 245 16.97 -14.49 13.17
C ALA A 245 16.85 -15.85 13.87
N ALA A 246 15.66 -16.46 13.89
CA ALA A 246 15.43 -17.80 14.39
C ALA A 246 15.74 -18.90 13.35
N GLU A 247 15.93 -18.51 12.09
CA GLU A 247 16.26 -19.41 10.98
C GLU A 247 17.77 -19.46 10.75
N ASP A 248 18.27 -20.60 10.22
CA ASP A 248 19.70 -20.80 9.92
C ASP A 248 20.04 -20.30 8.49
N HIS A 249 19.82 -19.02 8.22
CA HIS A 249 20.22 -18.37 6.98
C HIS A 249 20.26 -16.82 7.09
N ASP A 250 20.84 -16.20 6.06
CA ASP A 250 20.94 -14.74 5.96
C ASP A 250 19.55 -14.06 5.85
N ASN A 251 19.46 -12.84 6.34
CA ASN A 251 18.30 -11.99 6.14
C ASN A 251 18.07 -11.68 4.65
N LEU A 252 16.82 -11.85 4.22
CA LEU A 252 16.36 -11.64 2.85
C LEU A 252 15.53 -10.36 2.68
N VAL A 253 15.33 -9.57 3.74
CA VAL A 253 14.34 -8.49 3.78
C VAL A 253 14.97 -7.12 3.59
N TYR A 254 14.35 -6.34 2.69
CA TYR A 254 14.38 -4.89 2.69
C TYR A 254 13.05 -4.38 3.21
N GLU A 255 13.01 -3.82 4.40
CA GLU A 255 11.83 -3.16 4.95
C GLU A 255 11.85 -1.68 4.62
N PHE A 256 10.68 -1.15 4.22
CA PHE A 256 10.50 0.26 3.87
C PHE A 256 9.38 0.87 4.71
N ALA A 257 9.59 2.10 5.14
CA ALA A 257 8.55 2.89 5.81
C ALA A 257 8.74 4.38 5.50
N SER A 258 7.70 5.17 5.75
CA SER A 258 7.78 6.62 5.63
C SER A 258 6.75 7.33 6.48
N THR A 259 7.00 8.61 6.78
CA THR A 259 6.02 9.50 7.41
C THR A 259 5.12 10.22 6.41
N SER A 260 5.11 9.80 5.14
CA SER A 260 4.31 10.45 4.07
C SER A 260 2.81 10.52 4.37
N LYS A 261 2.28 9.57 5.15
CA LYS A 261 0.87 9.54 5.57
C LYS A 261 0.71 9.89 7.06
N VAL A 262 1.81 10.25 7.74
CA VAL A 262 1.85 10.68 9.14
C VAL A 262 1.85 12.19 9.23
N THR A 263 2.68 12.86 8.39
CA THR A 263 2.83 14.32 8.38
C THR A 263 2.45 14.87 7.00
N PHE A 264 3.46 15.29 6.23
CA PHE A 264 3.26 15.89 4.91
C PHE A 264 3.68 14.90 3.82
N PRO A 265 2.77 14.47 2.91
CA PRO A 265 3.13 13.59 1.79
C PRO A 265 4.26 14.12 0.91
N GLY A 266 4.36 15.46 0.80
CA GLY A 266 5.40 16.13 0.01
C GLY A 266 6.72 16.36 0.75
N SER A 267 6.78 16.14 2.07
CA SER A 267 7.93 16.50 2.92
C SER A 267 8.08 15.55 4.12
N GLY A 268 7.68 14.29 3.97
CA GLY A 268 7.93 13.24 4.97
C GLY A 268 9.38 12.82 5.00
N ILE A 269 9.70 11.87 5.87
CA ILE A 269 10.94 11.12 5.87
C ILE A 269 10.65 9.66 5.56
N ALA A 270 11.54 9.04 4.78
CA ALA A 270 11.41 7.64 4.41
C ALA A 270 12.68 6.88 4.76
N CYS A 271 12.57 5.58 4.96
CA CYS A 271 13.72 4.73 5.30
C CYS A 271 13.68 3.39 4.56
N VAL A 272 14.85 2.77 4.49
CA VAL A 272 15.05 1.34 4.26
C VAL A 272 15.80 0.74 5.44
N VAL A 273 15.34 -0.43 5.87
CA VAL A 273 15.96 -1.26 6.90
C VAL A 273 16.34 -2.59 6.27
N ALA A 274 17.54 -3.09 6.57
CA ALA A 274 17.98 -4.38 6.07
C ALA A 274 19.08 -4.97 6.96
N SER A 275 19.63 -6.14 6.59
CA SER A 275 20.80 -6.70 7.28
C SER A 275 22.00 -5.73 7.22
N PRO A 276 22.95 -5.80 8.17
CA PRO A 276 24.19 -5.00 8.10
C PRO A 276 24.92 -5.14 6.77
N ALA A 277 24.91 -6.34 6.19
CA ALA A 277 25.56 -6.60 4.91
C ALA A 277 24.84 -5.97 3.71
N ASP A 278 23.49 -6.00 3.71
CA ASP A 278 22.68 -5.35 2.69
C ASP A 278 22.76 -3.82 2.82
N ILE A 279 22.74 -3.28 4.03
CA ILE A 279 22.94 -1.85 4.28
C ILE A 279 24.31 -1.39 3.78
N ALA A 280 25.37 -2.17 4.04
CA ALA A 280 26.71 -1.85 3.55
C ALA A 280 26.79 -1.91 2.01
N ASP A 281 26.00 -2.77 1.37
CA ASP A 281 25.91 -2.87 -0.09
C ASP A 281 25.15 -1.68 -0.68
N LEU A 282 23.99 -1.34 -0.14
CA LEU A 282 23.17 -0.18 -0.57
C LEU A 282 23.92 1.15 -0.40
N ARG A 283 24.71 1.32 0.68
CA ARG A 283 25.53 2.52 0.89
C ARG A 283 26.49 2.81 -0.27
N LYS A 284 27.00 1.79 -0.96
CA LYS A 284 27.89 1.99 -2.12
C LYS A 284 27.22 2.79 -3.24
N THR A 285 25.92 2.53 -3.48
CA THR A 285 25.14 3.24 -4.50
C THR A 285 24.61 4.56 -3.98
N PHE A 286 24.02 4.56 -2.78
CA PHE A 286 23.40 5.76 -2.21
C PHE A 286 24.40 6.88 -1.96
N ASN A 287 25.66 6.57 -1.59
CA ASN A 287 26.72 7.56 -1.43
C ASN A 287 27.22 8.15 -2.77
N VAL A 288 26.94 7.49 -3.89
CA VAL A 288 27.21 8.05 -5.23
C VAL A 288 26.02 8.87 -5.71
N GLU A 289 24.81 8.43 -5.40
CA GLU A 289 23.56 9.10 -5.79
C GLU A 289 23.35 10.43 -5.07
N ARG A 290 23.69 10.49 -3.77
CA ARG A 290 23.42 11.66 -2.92
C ARG A 290 24.50 11.87 -1.85
N VAL A 291 24.75 13.14 -1.52
CA VAL A 291 25.64 13.52 -0.41
C VAL A 291 24.88 13.47 0.92
N CYS A 292 23.60 13.80 0.90
CA CYS A 292 22.67 13.71 2.03
C CYS A 292 21.22 13.81 1.52
N SER A 293 20.28 13.32 2.31
CA SER A 293 18.84 13.60 2.16
C SER A 293 18.47 14.92 2.87
N ASP A 294 17.18 15.30 2.83
CA ASP A 294 16.66 16.51 3.49
C ASP A 294 16.73 16.39 5.02
N LYS A 295 17.81 16.89 5.61
CA LYS A 295 18.03 16.85 7.06
C LYS A 295 17.23 17.90 7.82
N LEU A 296 16.80 18.99 7.18
CA LEU A 296 15.94 19.96 7.85
C LEU A 296 14.58 19.34 8.19
N MET A 297 13.99 18.60 7.25
CA MET A 297 12.74 17.89 7.53
C MET A 297 12.93 16.75 8.53
N GLN A 298 14.05 16.07 8.52
CA GLN A 298 14.38 15.08 9.56
C GLN A 298 14.45 15.74 10.93
N LEU A 299 15.13 16.88 11.05
CA LEU A 299 15.22 17.65 12.30
C LEU A 299 13.85 18.16 12.76
N ALA A 300 13.02 18.65 11.83
CA ALA A 300 11.66 19.09 12.14
C ALA A 300 10.81 17.96 12.74
N HIS A 301 10.86 16.74 12.16
CA HIS A 301 10.16 15.59 12.69
C HIS A 301 10.64 15.22 14.11
N VAL A 302 11.96 15.16 14.32
CA VAL A 302 12.54 14.87 15.65
C VAL A 302 12.10 15.91 16.69
N ARG A 303 12.17 17.19 16.33
CA ARG A 303 11.80 18.28 17.25
C ARG A 303 10.29 18.33 17.52
N TRP A 304 9.48 17.97 16.56
CA TRP A 304 8.01 17.96 16.66
C TRP A 304 7.52 16.80 17.53
N PHE A 305 7.98 15.60 17.25
CA PHE A 305 7.49 14.39 17.92
C PHE A 305 8.23 14.08 19.23
N GLY A 306 9.50 14.47 19.35
CA GLY A 306 10.37 14.07 20.45
C GLY A 306 10.82 12.61 20.34
N ASP A 307 9.88 11.68 20.35
CA ASP A 307 10.09 10.23 20.29
C ASP A 307 8.98 9.48 19.54
N ALA A 308 9.06 8.15 19.53
CA ALA A 308 8.08 7.29 18.89
C ALA A 308 6.68 7.38 19.52
N ASP A 309 6.58 7.66 20.81
CA ASP A 309 5.28 7.80 21.48
C ASP A 309 4.58 9.09 21.07
N GLY A 310 5.34 10.17 20.81
CA GLY A 310 4.82 11.39 20.20
C GLY A 310 4.24 11.14 18.80
N VAL A 311 4.88 10.29 17.99
CA VAL A 311 4.32 9.88 16.68
C VAL A 311 3.05 9.06 16.86
N ARG A 312 3.04 8.09 17.78
CA ARG A 312 1.85 7.27 18.05
C ARG A 312 0.67 8.12 18.53
N ALA A 313 0.92 9.08 19.44
CA ALA A 313 -0.12 10.01 19.89
C ALA A 313 -0.70 10.84 18.73
N HIS A 314 0.14 11.28 17.80
CA HIS A 314 -0.31 11.99 16.60
C HIS A 314 -1.18 11.10 15.70
N MET A 315 -0.85 9.81 15.57
CA MET A 315 -1.64 8.87 14.77
C MET A 315 -3.01 8.56 15.38
N VAL A 316 -3.19 8.72 16.70
CA VAL A 316 -4.53 8.65 17.32
C VAL A 316 -5.45 9.75 16.77
N GLU A 317 -4.92 10.97 16.55
CA GLU A 317 -5.71 12.04 15.95
C GLU A 317 -6.04 11.74 14.47
N HIS A 318 -5.12 11.12 13.72
CA HIS A 318 -5.41 10.62 12.37
C HIS A 318 -6.54 9.57 12.38
N ALA A 319 -6.51 8.64 13.32
CA ALA A 319 -7.55 7.61 13.45
C ALA A 319 -8.93 8.23 13.70
N ARG A 320 -9.04 9.26 14.55
CA ARG A 320 -10.31 9.99 14.81
C ARG A 320 -10.91 10.62 13.55
N ILE A 321 -10.07 11.01 12.59
CA ILE A 321 -10.50 11.56 11.32
C ILE A 321 -10.88 10.44 10.33
N LEU A 322 -10.13 9.33 10.33
CA LEU A 322 -10.30 8.27 9.35
C LEU A 322 -11.39 7.25 9.72
N ALA A 323 -11.48 6.83 10.98
CA ALA A 323 -12.40 5.78 11.40
C ALA A 323 -13.85 6.04 10.97
N PRO A 324 -14.43 7.25 11.13
CA PRO A 324 -15.79 7.52 10.68
C PRO A 324 -15.98 7.36 9.16
N ARG A 325 -14.92 7.52 8.36
CA ARG A 325 -14.98 7.31 6.90
C ARG A 325 -15.06 5.83 6.54
N PHE A 326 -14.33 4.99 7.27
CA PHE A 326 -14.39 3.54 7.08
C PHE A 326 -15.73 2.97 7.58
N GLU A 327 -16.22 3.46 8.70
CA GLU A 327 -17.55 3.12 9.21
C GLU A 327 -18.67 3.47 8.20
N LEU A 328 -18.58 4.66 7.58
CA LEU A 328 -19.54 5.07 6.55
C LEU A 328 -19.47 4.18 5.30
N VAL A 329 -18.27 3.73 4.87
CA VAL A 329 -18.14 2.78 3.76
C VAL A 329 -18.84 1.48 4.10
N ASP A 330 -18.59 0.93 5.28
CA ASP A 330 -19.18 -0.33 5.72
C ASP A 330 -20.71 -0.24 5.84
N GLU A 331 -21.22 0.82 6.49
CA GLU A 331 -22.65 1.09 6.60
C GLU A 331 -23.34 1.17 5.23
N LYS A 332 -22.75 1.90 4.29
CA LYS A 332 -23.34 2.10 2.96
C LYS A 332 -23.32 0.83 2.11
N LEU A 333 -22.22 0.08 2.17
CA LEU A 333 -22.11 -1.19 1.45
C LEU A 333 -23.05 -2.25 2.05
N GLU A 334 -23.09 -2.38 3.38
CA GLU A 334 -23.95 -3.34 4.05
C GLU A 334 -25.43 -3.01 3.81
N SER A 335 -25.86 -1.77 4.01
CA SER A 335 -27.25 -1.37 3.80
C SER A 335 -27.70 -1.45 2.34
N GLY A 336 -26.79 -1.28 1.38
CA GLY A 336 -27.12 -1.27 -0.04
C GLY A 336 -26.94 -2.60 -0.76
N LEU A 337 -26.05 -3.48 -0.27
CA LEU A 337 -25.60 -4.68 -0.97
C LEU A 337 -25.64 -5.95 -0.09
N GLY A 338 -25.67 -5.84 1.25
CA GLY A 338 -25.54 -6.97 2.16
C GLY A 338 -26.54 -8.09 1.88
N ASP A 339 -27.83 -7.74 1.75
CA ASP A 339 -28.91 -8.70 1.47
C ASP A 339 -28.89 -9.27 0.03
N LEU A 340 -28.07 -8.72 -0.87
CA LEU A 340 -28.07 -9.11 -2.29
C LEU A 340 -27.09 -10.25 -2.63
N GLU A 341 -26.16 -10.53 -1.75
CA GLU A 341 -25.12 -11.55 -1.95
C GLU A 341 -24.39 -11.45 -3.32
N CYS A 342 -24.33 -10.25 -3.90
CA CYS A 342 -23.74 -10.01 -5.22
C CYS A 342 -22.31 -9.48 -5.17
N ALA A 343 -21.79 -9.17 -3.98
CA ALA A 343 -20.47 -8.61 -3.79
C ALA A 343 -19.91 -8.98 -2.40
N THR A 344 -18.60 -8.79 -2.24
CA THR A 344 -17.89 -8.88 -0.96
C THR A 344 -16.94 -7.70 -0.81
N TRP A 345 -16.61 -7.33 0.42
CA TRP A 345 -15.64 -6.29 0.69
C TRP A 345 -14.87 -6.56 1.97
N SER A 346 -13.69 -5.94 2.08
CA SER A 346 -12.87 -6.06 3.27
C SER A 346 -13.32 -5.09 4.38
N HIS A 347 -13.09 -5.49 5.64
CA HIS A 347 -13.37 -4.70 6.84
C HIS A 347 -12.05 -4.38 7.56
N PRO A 348 -11.20 -3.48 7.01
CA PRO A 348 -9.88 -3.24 7.55
C PRO A 348 -9.94 -2.51 8.89
N ARG A 349 -9.02 -2.87 9.79
CA ARG A 349 -8.85 -2.23 11.11
C ARG A 349 -7.82 -1.10 11.06
N GLY A 350 -7.28 -0.80 9.87
CA GLY A 350 -6.28 0.22 9.63
C GLY A 350 -6.02 0.45 8.15
N GLY A 351 -5.05 1.30 7.85
CA GLY A 351 -4.67 1.64 6.48
C GLY A 351 -5.57 2.68 5.82
N TYR A 352 -5.65 2.64 4.48
CA TYR A 352 -6.27 3.72 3.69
C TYR A 352 -7.29 3.22 2.66
N PHE A 353 -7.56 1.91 2.58
CA PHE A 353 -8.34 1.34 1.51
C PHE A 353 -9.31 0.26 1.99
N VAL A 354 -10.40 0.12 1.23
CA VAL A 354 -11.30 -1.03 1.30
C VAL A 354 -11.23 -1.73 -0.06
N SER A 355 -11.02 -3.04 -0.05
CA SER A 355 -11.09 -3.88 -1.25
C SER A 355 -12.52 -4.35 -1.45
N PHE A 356 -13.04 -4.16 -2.64
CA PHE A 356 -14.37 -4.58 -3.02
C PHE A 356 -14.28 -5.54 -4.21
N ASP A 357 -15.01 -6.64 -4.16
CA ASP A 357 -15.11 -7.62 -5.24
C ASP A 357 -16.58 -7.80 -5.64
N GLY A 358 -16.89 -7.38 -6.88
CA GLY A 358 -18.20 -7.57 -7.50
C GLY A 358 -18.30 -8.89 -8.27
N PRO A 359 -19.41 -9.12 -8.98
CA PRO A 359 -19.55 -10.27 -9.87
C PRO A 359 -18.45 -10.33 -10.93
N LYS A 360 -18.13 -11.52 -11.39
CA LYS A 360 -17.13 -11.70 -12.45
C LYS A 360 -17.49 -10.90 -13.71
N GLY A 361 -16.52 -10.12 -14.23
CA GLY A 361 -16.71 -9.24 -15.38
C GLY A 361 -17.43 -7.92 -15.07
N SER A 362 -17.53 -7.54 -13.78
CA SER A 362 -18.28 -6.35 -13.35
C SER A 362 -17.41 -5.11 -13.13
N ALA A 363 -16.17 -5.26 -12.71
CA ALA A 363 -15.38 -4.14 -12.18
C ALA A 363 -15.23 -2.99 -13.17
N LYS A 364 -14.89 -3.27 -14.42
CA LYS A 364 -14.77 -2.24 -15.46
C LYS A 364 -16.10 -1.56 -15.76
N LYS A 365 -17.21 -2.33 -15.80
CA LYS A 365 -18.57 -1.81 -16.03
C LYS A 365 -19.00 -0.89 -14.89
N ILE A 366 -18.74 -1.29 -13.63
CA ILE A 366 -19.06 -0.51 -12.42
C ILE A 366 -18.27 0.80 -12.41
N VAL A 367 -16.95 0.74 -12.60
CA VAL A 367 -16.09 1.93 -12.57
C VAL A 367 -16.45 2.90 -13.70
N ALA A 368 -16.71 2.41 -14.91
CA ALA A 368 -17.13 3.25 -16.03
C ALA A 368 -18.47 3.95 -15.76
N LEU A 369 -19.46 3.22 -15.22
CA LEU A 369 -20.76 3.80 -14.87
C LEU A 369 -20.64 4.82 -13.73
N ALA A 370 -19.81 4.55 -12.72
CA ALA A 370 -19.55 5.50 -11.63
C ALA A 370 -18.96 6.81 -12.17
N GLU A 371 -18.01 6.73 -13.12
CA GLU A 371 -17.42 7.92 -13.76
C GLU A 371 -18.46 8.70 -14.57
N GLU A 372 -19.35 8.02 -15.31
CA GLU A 372 -20.48 8.66 -16.00
C GLU A 372 -21.44 9.38 -15.06
N LEU A 373 -21.60 8.87 -13.83
CA LEU A 373 -22.43 9.45 -12.79
C LEU A 373 -21.68 10.50 -11.92
N GLY A 374 -20.42 10.80 -12.28
CA GLY A 374 -19.63 11.86 -11.65
C GLY A 374 -18.77 11.43 -10.46
N VAL A 375 -18.52 10.13 -10.31
CA VAL A 375 -17.64 9.61 -9.28
C VAL A 375 -16.41 8.96 -9.91
N LYS A 376 -15.25 9.60 -9.73
CA LYS A 376 -13.97 9.06 -10.18
C LYS A 376 -13.45 8.02 -9.21
N MET A 377 -13.09 6.85 -9.73
CA MET A 377 -12.51 5.74 -8.99
C MET A 377 -11.13 5.37 -9.52
N THR A 378 -10.40 4.54 -8.78
CA THR A 378 -9.21 3.87 -9.31
C THR A 378 -9.63 3.03 -10.53
N PRO A 379 -8.88 3.09 -11.65
CA PRO A 379 -9.21 2.27 -12.82
C PRO A 379 -9.29 0.78 -12.47
N ALA A 380 -10.32 0.10 -12.94
CA ALA A 380 -10.47 -1.34 -12.72
C ALA A 380 -9.26 -2.10 -13.29
N GLY A 381 -8.78 -3.10 -12.56
CA GLY A 381 -7.59 -3.86 -12.89
C GLY A 381 -6.27 -3.22 -12.41
N ALA A 382 -6.25 -1.96 -11.97
CA ALA A 382 -5.01 -1.29 -11.52
C ALA A 382 -4.33 -2.03 -10.36
N THR A 383 -5.09 -2.75 -9.54
CA THR A 383 -4.58 -3.55 -8.42
C THR A 383 -3.92 -4.88 -8.84
N TRP A 384 -3.74 -5.09 -10.15
CA TRP A 384 -3.09 -6.26 -10.75
C TRP A 384 -1.97 -5.82 -11.69
N PRO A 385 -0.89 -6.63 -11.83
CA PRO A 385 0.16 -6.37 -12.81
C PRO A 385 -0.41 -6.14 -14.22
N TYR A 386 0.12 -5.13 -14.89
CA TYR A 386 -0.29 -4.75 -16.26
C TYR A 386 -1.77 -4.34 -16.40
N GLY A 387 -2.46 -4.03 -15.29
CA GLY A 387 -3.88 -3.68 -15.31
C GLY A 387 -4.82 -4.85 -15.66
N LYS A 388 -4.38 -6.08 -15.41
CA LYS A 388 -5.09 -7.31 -15.84
C LYS A 388 -5.59 -8.10 -14.64
N ASP A 389 -6.72 -7.71 -14.08
CA ASP A 389 -7.51 -8.55 -13.18
C ASP A 389 -8.12 -9.70 -13.99
N PRO A 390 -7.78 -10.96 -13.73
CA PRO A 390 -8.23 -12.10 -14.56
C PRO A 390 -9.74 -12.33 -14.48
N ASP A 391 -10.37 -11.97 -13.38
CA ASP A 391 -11.80 -12.15 -13.15
C ASP A 391 -12.60 -10.85 -13.32
N ASP A 392 -11.93 -9.70 -13.41
CA ASP A 392 -12.55 -8.36 -13.52
C ASP A 392 -13.58 -8.11 -12.41
N THR A 393 -13.18 -8.39 -11.16
CA THR A 393 -14.02 -8.28 -9.96
C THR A 393 -13.61 -7.17 -9.04
N ASN A 394 -12.28 -6.89 -8.95
CA ASN A 394 -11.71 -6.08 -7.89
C ASN A 394 -11.79 -4.57 -8.15
N ILE A 395 -12.26 -3.85 -7.14
CA ILE A 395 -12.32 -2.38 -7.12
C ILE A 395 -11.73 -1.88 -5.80
N ARG A 396 -10.80 -0.95 -5.88
CA ARG A 396 -10.23 -0.28 -4.70
C ARG A 396 -11.04 0.96 -4.35
N ILE A 397 -11.60 1.00 -3.14
CA ILE A 397 -12.26 2.16 -2.54
C ILE A 397 -11.25 2.90 -1.67
N ALA A 398 -11.13 4.23 -1.87
CA ALA A 398 -10.22 5.09 -1.11
C ALA A 398 -11.01 6.15 -0.32
N PRO A 399 -11.43 5.87 0.92
CA PRO A 399 -12.28 6.77 1.70
C PRO A 399 -11.54 7.93 2.36
N SER A 400 -10.22 7.90 2.39
CA SER A 400 -9.40 8.77 3.23
C SER A 400 -9.43 10.26 2.85
N TYR A 401 -9.65 10.60 1.58
CA TYR A 401 -9.52 11.97 1.08
C TYR A 401 -10.81 12.80 1.08
N PRO A 402 -11.99 12.28 0.62
CA PRO A 402 -13.20 13.08 0.55
C PRO A 402 -13.75 13.44 1.95
N SER A 403 -14.55 14.50 2.02
CA SER A 403 -15.35 14.79 3.20
C SER A 403 -16.35 13.64 3.47
N LEU A 404 -16.90 13.53 4.68
CA LEU A 404 -17.93 12.52 4.98
C LEU A 404 -19.17 12.70 4.09
N GLU A 405 -19.58 13.94 3.80
CA GLU A 405 -20.70 14.26 2.90
C GLU A 405 -20.42 13.78 1.46
N ASP A 406 -19.26 14.15 0.92
CA ASP A 406 -18.84 13.75 -0.43
C ASP A 406 -18.67 12.24 -0.55
N LEU A 407 -18.09 11.61 0.49
CA LEU A 407 -17.92 10.16 0.55
C LEU A 407 -19.29 9.45 0.56
N GLY A 408 -20.23 9.90 1.38
CA GLY A 408 -21.57 9.35 1.42
C GLY A 408 -22.28 9.44 0.07
N ALA A 409 -22.20 10.61 -0.58
CA ALA A 409 -22.78 10.81 -1.91
C ALA A 409 -22.09 9.93 -2.98
N ALA A 410 -20.78 9.75 -2.91
CA ALA A 410 -20.04 8.89 -3.83
C ALA A 410 -20.38 7.39 -3.63
N LEU A 411 -20.56 6.97 -2.39
CA LEU A 411 -20.97 5.60 -2.07
C LEU A 411 -22.42 5.29 -2.50
N ASP A 412 -23.34 6.26 -2.40
CA ASP A 412 -24.70 6.10 -2.95
C ASP A 412 -24.66 5.84 -4.47
N VAL A 413 -23.83 6.58 -5.19
CA VAL A 413 -23.58 6.34 -6.63
C VAL A 413 -22.96 4.96 -6.85
N PHE A 414 -21.93 4.62 -6.09
CA PHE A 414 -21.22 3.35 -6.24
C PHE A 414 -22.16 2.15 -6.01
N VAL A 415 -22.96 2.16 -4.94
CA VAL A 415 -23.94 1.11 -4.62
C VAL A 415 -24.95 0.95 -5.77
N THR A 416 -25.49 2.06 -6.30
CA THR A 416 -26.40 2.02 -7.45
C THR A 416 -25.75 1.40 -8.68
N CYS A 417 -24.46 1.75 -8.96
CA CYS A 417 -23.69 1.16 -10.07
C CYS A 417 -23.52 -0.35 -9.89
N VAL A 418 -23.14 -0.79 -8.69
CA VAL A 418 -22.97 -2.22 -8.38
C VAL A 418 -24.26 -2.98 -8.61
N ARG A 419 -25.37 -2.50 -8.05
CA ARG A 419 -26.69 -3.12 -8.20
C ARG A 419 -27.10 -3.22 -9.67
N LEU A 420 -27.00 -2.12 -10.42
CA LEU A 420 -27.40 -2.07 -11.83
C LEU A 420 -26.55 -3.00 -12.70
N VAL A 421 -25.23 -2.98 -12.52
CA VAL A 421 -24.33 -3.86 -13.28
C VAL A 421 -24.55 -5.32 -12.92
N SER A 422 -24.76 -5.65 -11.63
CA SER A 422 -25.04 -7.02 -11.20
C SER A 422 -26.33 -7.56 -11.78
N ALA A 423 -27.42 -6.77 -11.77
CA ALA A 423 -28.71 -7.15 -12.36
C ALA A 423 -28.58 -7.36 -13.88
N ARG A 424 -27.87 -6.47 -14.60
CA ARG A 424 -27.63 -6.60 -16.03
C ARG A 424 -26.83 -7.87 -16.36
N LEU A 425 -25.77 -8.17 -15.61
CA LEU A 425 -24.97 -9.38 -15.78
C LEU A 425 -25.80 -10.65 -15.55
N ALA A 426 -26.63 -10.68 -14.51
CA ALA A 426 -27.52 -11.81 -14.27
C ALA A 426 -28.56 -11.98 -15.39
N ARG A 427 -29.01 -10.88 -16.02
CA ARG A 427 -29.92 -10.91 -17.16
C ARG A 427 -29.23 -11.35 -18.44
N GLU A 428 -27.97 -10.92 -18.69
CA GLU A 428 -27.15 -11.29 -19.85
C GLU A 428 -26.76 -12.78 -19.84
N ALA A 429 -26.65 -13.40 -18.66
CA ALA A 429 -26.23 -14.79 -18.50
C ALA A 429 -27.33 -15.84 -18.81
N ARG A 430 -28.54 -15.40 -19.16
CA ARG A 430 -29.71 -16.23 -19.49
C ARG A 430 -30.05 -16.21 -20.96
#